data_a3753f693f4f1d6e88474f01c7f9a97e
#
_entry.id   a3753f693f4f1d6e88474f01c7f9a97e
#
_cell.length_a   1.000
_cell.length_b   1.000
_cell.length_c   1.000
_cell.angle_alpha   90.00
_cell.angle_beta   90.00
_cell.angle_gamma   90.00
#
_symmetry.space_group_name_H-M   'P 1'
#
loop_
_entity.id
_entity.type
_entity.pdbx_description
1 polymer ?
#
loop_
_entity_poly.entity_id
_entity_poly.type
_entity_poly.pdbx_seq_one_letter_code
_entity_poly.pdbx_strand_id
1 'polypeptide(L)'
;MRKIAAMAILATTALASPAIAKDNAWYVGIEGGGIIVENTDINIGAVDDAVTTRHKDGLFDVDGIIGYDLGMVRLEGEVGYKRTEVDSHTTRTVLNGAPAGTYNSNQSGNTSVLSFMGNALLNFGSDDGIQGFVGAGAGVARVHYGIYRLNGGNWFLDGSDTRFAWQALAGVLFPVTDHIDIGAKYRFFNVYGVNIRSSTANAAALGDSTARYRSHSLLASLIYNFGEPAAPPPPPPPPPPPPPPPPPPP
;
A
#
# COMPACT_ATOMS: atom_id res chain seq x y z
N MET A 1 -20.68 -11.39 3.27
CA MET A 1 -20.64 -9.95 3.50
C MET A 1 -21.01 -9.62 4.94
N ARG A 2 -20.18 -10.01 5.94
CA ARG A 2 -20.43 -9.70 7.37
C ARG A 2 -19.16 -9.93 8.21
N LYS A 3 -18.07 -9.21 7.93
CA LYS A 3 -16.87 -9.12 8.81
C LYS A 3 -16.06 -7.83 8.62
N ILE A 4 -16.69 -6.75 8.15
CA ILE A 4 -16.05 -5.41 8.10
C ILE A 4 -16.81 -4.51 9.09
N ALA A 5 -16.70 -4.79 10.36
CA ALA A 5 -17.20 -3.89 11.39
C ALA A 5 -16.48 -4.19 12.71
N ALA A 6 -15.29 -3.69 12.88
CA ALA A 6 -14.69 -3.37 14.18
C ALA A 6 -13.29 -2.75 13.97
N MET A 7 -13.22 -1.50 13.56
CA MET A 7 -12.09 -0.63 13.90
C MET A 7 -12.65 0.73 14.27
N ALA A 8 -13.08 0.83 15.53
CA ALA A 8 -13.51 2.08 16.14
C ALA A 8 -12.30 2.74 16.81
N ILE A 9 -11.95 3.90 16.34
CA ILE A 9 -11.65 5.17 17.03
C ILE A 9 -10.96 5.01 18.40
N LEU A 10 -9.65 5.25 18.43
CA LEU A 10 -8.96 5.81 19.59
C LEU A 10 -8.70 7.29 19.31
N ALA A 11 -9.59 8.14 19.79
CA ALA A 11 -9.34 9.55 19.95
C ALA A 11 -8.55 9.73 21.25
N THR A 12 -7.27 10.10 21.15
CA THR A 12 -6.48 10.56 22.29
C THR A 12 -6.12 12.01 22.10
N THR A 13 -6.27 12.76 23.19
CA THR A 13 -6.02 14.17 23.39
C THR A 13 -4.69 14.63 22.78
N ALA A 14 -4.78 15.61 21.87
CA ALA A 14 -3.65 16.27 21.27
C ALA A 14 -2.83 17.01 22.35
N LEU A 15 -1.61 16.57 22.58
CA LEU A 15 -0.56 17.36 23.18
C LEU A 15 -0.09 18.33 22.07
N ALA A 16 -0.24 19.61 22.29
CA ALA A 16 0.25 20.64 21.37
C ALA A 16 1.78 20.54 21.30
N SER A 17 2.29 19.97 20.24
CA SER A 17 3.70 20.03 19.88
C SER A 17 3.96 21.33 19.11
N PRO A 18 5.14 21.96 19.23
CA PRO A 18 5.48 23.13 18.45
C PRO A 18 5.44 22.84 16.96
N ALA A 19 4.94 23.80 16.19
CA ALA A 19 4.84 23.74 14.73
C ALA A 19 6.19 23.44 14.09
N ILE A 20 6.27 22.38 13.33
CA ILE A 20 7.45 22.03 12.55
C ILE A 20 7.11 22.29 11.10
N ALA A 21 7.93 23.09 10.41
CA ALA A 21 7.82 23.21 8.98
C ALA A 21 8.32 21.92 8.35
N LYS A 22 7.41 20.99 8.10
CA LYS A 22 7.69 19.76 7.32
C LYS A 22 7.67 20.01 5.83
N ASP A 23 7.21 21.20 5.43
CA ASP A 23 7.16 21.64 4.06
C ASP A 23 8.56 21.81 3.46
N ASN A 24 8.70 21.42 2.19
CA ASN A 24 9.94 21.47 1.43
C ASN A 24 11.08 20.64 2.03
N ALA A 25 10.73 19.48 2.59
CA ALA A 25 11.67 18.56 3.21
C ALA A 25 11.62 17.16 2.61
N TRP A 26 12.75 16.48 2.60
CA TRP A 26 12.83 15.07 2.31
C TRP A 26 12.36 14.23 3.50
N TYR A 27 11.82 13.08 3.23
CA TYR A 27 11.52 12.07 4.23
C TYR A 27 11.79 10.67 3.71
N VAL A 28 11.97 9.75 4.64
CA VAL A 28 12.03 8.32 4.36
C VAL A 28 11.08 7.60 5.31
N GLY A 29 10.60 6.45 4.90
CA GLY A 29 9.71 5.68 5.76
C GLY A 29 9.74 4.20 5.45
N ILE A 30 9.24 3.45 6.41
CA ILE A 30 8.93 2.03 6.27
C ILE A 30 7.47 1.81 6.60
N GLU A 31 6.85 0.91 5.88
CA GLU A 31 5.45 0.57 6.04
C GLU A 31 5.27 -0.93 6.09
N GLY A 32 4.31 -1.38 6.86
CA GLY A 32 4.04 -2.81 6.95
C GLY A 32 2.65 -3.10 7.50
N GLY A 33 2.06 -4.17 7.00
CA GLY A 33 0.72 -4.54 7.44
C GLY A 33 0.14 -5.77 6.78
N GLY A 34 -1.16 -5.92 6.94
CA GLY A 34 -1.94 -7.02 6.38
C GLY A 34 -2.46 -6.74 4.99
N ILE A 35 -2.57 -7.79 4.19
CA ILE A 35 -3.06 -7.74 2.82
C ILE A 35 -4.22 -8.71 2.62
N ILE A 36 -5.21 -8.28 1.86
CA ILE A 36 -6.30 -9.10 1.31
C ILE A 36 -6.17 -9.04 -0.21
N VAL A 37 -6.02 -10.19 -0.84
CA VAL A 37 -5.98 -10.31 -2.31
C VAL A 37 -7.34 -10.74 -2.80
N GLU A 38 -7.89 -10.02 -3.78
CA GLU A 38 -9.12 -10.43 -4.45
C GLU A 38 -8.92 -11.78 -5.16
N ASN A 39 -10.01 -12.49 -5.39
CA ASN A 39 -9.94 -13.72 -6.18
C ASN A 39 -9.26 -13.43 -7.52
N THR A 40 -8.27 -14.24 -7.86
CA THR A 40 -7.55 -14.12 -9.13
C THR A 40 -8.17 -15.03 -10.15
N ASP A 41 -8.83 -14.45 -11.14
CA ASP A 41 -9.35 -15.19 -12.28
C ASP A 41 -8.25 -15.31 -13.34
N ILE A 42 -8.01 -16.53 -13.78
CA ILE A 42 -6.95 -16.92 -14.71
C ILE A 42 -7.60 -17.43 -15.98
N ASN A 43 -7.37 -16.74 -17.09
CA ASN A 43 -7.77 -17.17 -18.41
C ASN A 43 -6.68 -18.10 -18.97
N ILE A 44 -7.08 -19.19 -19.61
CA ILE A 44 -6.16 -20.13 -20.26
C ILE A 44 -6.58 -20.31 -21.71
N GLY A 45 -5.78 -19.78 -22.64
CA GLY A 45 -6.10 -19.77 -24.06
C GLY A 45 -7.42 -19.05 -24.33
N ALA A 46 -8.38 -19.74 -24.91
CA ALA A 46 -9.72 -19.21 -25.22
C ALA A 46 -10.75 -19.46 -24.09
N VAL A 47 -10.34 -20.03 -22.96
CA VAL A 47 -11.24 -20.29 -21.82
C VAL A 47 -11.11 -19.17 -20.81
N ASP A 48 -12.12 -18.32 -20.75
CA ASP A 48 -12.22 -17.27 -19.73
C ASP A 48 -12.50 -17.86 -18.36
N ASP A 49 -11.87 -17.27 -17.32
CA ASP A 49 -11.98 -17.71 -15.92
C ASP A 49 -11.79 -19.24 -15.77
N ALA A 50 -10.86 -19.82 -16.52
CA ALA A 50 -10.60 -21.26 -16.49
C ALA A 50 -10.26 -21.74 -15.08
N VAL A 51 -9.59 -20.88 -14.28
CA VAL A 51 -9.27 -21.10 -12.87
C VAL A 51 -9.54 -19.83 -12.09
N THR A 52 -10.29 -19.95 -11.01
CA THR A 52 -10.42 -18.91 -9.99
C THR A 52 -9.61 -19.32 -8.77
N THR A 53 -8.59 -18.53 -8.42
CA THR A 53 -7.72 -18.74 -7.26
C THR A 53 -8.16 -17.86 -6.12
N ARG A 54 -8.40 -18.45 -4.94
CA ARG A 54 -8.61 -17.75 -3.68
C ARG A 54 -7.30 -17.70 -2.91
N HIS A 55 -7.03 -16.56 -2.31
CA HIS A 55 -5.86 -16.34 -1.47
C HIS A 55 -6.25 -16.37 0.01
N LYS A 56 -5.32 -16.78 0.86
CA LYS A 56 -5.46 -16.65 2.32
C LYS A 56 -5.32 -15.19 2.71
N ASP A 57 -6.17 -14.74 3.62
CA ASP A 57 -6.07 -13.40 4.21
C ASP A 57 -4.92 -13.31 5.20
N GLY A 58 -4.37 -12.09 5.37
CA GLY A 58 -3.53 -11.76 6.52
C GLY A 58 -2.04 -12.05 6.38
N LEU A 59 -1.53 -12.34 5.18
CA LEU A 59 -0.10 -12.32 4.94
C LEU A 59 0.40 -10.87 4.85
N PHE A 60 1.67 -10.64 4.55
CA PHE A 60 2.28 -9.33 4.76
C PHE A 60 2.45 -8.53 3.45
N ASP A 61 2.34 -7.22 3.61
CA ASP A 61 2.73 -6.18 2.67
C ASP A 61 3.73 -5.27 3.38
N VAL A 62 4.93 -5.09 2.83
CA VAL A 62 5.98 -4.27 3.42
C VAL A 62 6.59 -3.37 2.35
N ASP A 63 6.85 -2.12 2.71
CA ASP A 63 7.35 -1.12 1.78
C ASP A 63 8.42 -0.25 2.43
N GLY A 64 9.36 0.22 1.58
CA GLY A 64 10.24 1.34 1.87
C GLY A 64 9.85 2.52 0.98
N ILE A 65 9.77 3.69 1.55
CA ILE A 65 9.43 4.93 0.84
C ILE A 65 10.52 5.98 1.02
N ILE A 66 10.72 6.78 -0.02
CA ILE A 66 11.45 8.04 0.00
C ILE A 66 10.58 9.08 -0.65
N GLY A 67 10.42 10.24 -0.04
CA GLY A 67 9.56 11.27 -0.57
C GLY A 67 10.06 12.67 -0.31
N TYR A 68 9.42 13.62 -0.98
CA TYR A 68 9.63 15.04 -0.81
C TYR A 68 8.27 15.70 -0.57
N ASP A 69 8.15 16.43 0.54
CA ASP A 69 6.97 17.18 0.90
C ASP A 69 7.06 18.60 0.32
N LEU A 70 6.05 18.98 -0.46
CA LEU A 70 5.88 20.32 -1.03
C LEU A 70 4.79 21.12 -0.28
N GLY A 71 4.37 20.64 0.89
CA GLY A 71 3.26 21.14 1.68
C GLY A 71 1.95 20.43 1.32
N MET A 72 1.10 21.04 0.50
CA MET A 72 -0.16 20.40 0.09
C MET A 72 0.04 19.11 -0.72
N VAL A 73 1.18 18.94 -1.39
CA VAL A 73 1.47 17.80 -2.27
C VAL A 73 2.74 17.10 -1.80
N ARG A 74 2.70 15.77 -1.69
CA ARG A 74 3.89 14.94 -1.50
C ARG A 74 4.13 14.08 -2.73
N LEU A 75 5.42 13.93 -3.06
CA LEU A 75 5.87 13.00 -4.11
C LEU A 75 6.68 11.89 -3.46
N GLU A 76 6.36 10.64 -3.75
CA GLU A 76 7.03 9.48 -3.17
C GLU A 76 7.55 8.52 -4.24
N GLY A 77 8.74 7.98 -4.02
CA GLY A 77 9.21 6.73 -4.60
C GLY A 77 9.03 5.60 -3.60
N GLU A 78 8.48 4.48 -4.04
CA GLU A 78 8.16 3.33 -3.19
C GLU A 78 8.70 2.04 -3.79
N VAL A 79 9.30 1.22 -2.92
CA VAL A 79 9.66 -0.18 -3.23
C VAL A 79 8.88 -1.07 -2.29
N GLY A 80 8.01 -1.91 -2.85
CA GLY A 80 7.10 -2.76 -2.07
C GLY A 80 7.29 -4.24 -2.36
N TYR A 81 7.12 -5.05 -1.32
CA TYR A 81 7.09 -6.51 -1.42
C TYR A 81 5.86 -7.06 -0.71
N LYS A 82 5.04 -7.78 -1.48
CA LYS A 82 3.80 -8.41 -1.04
C LYS A 82 3.90 -9.92 -1.19
N ARG A 83 3.35 -10.66 -0.22
CA ARG A 83 3.29 -12.13 -0.30
C ARG A 83 1.98 -12.65 0.25
N THR A 84 1.37 -13.56 -0.50
CA THR A 84 0.15 -14.27 -0.12
C THR A 84 0.30 -15.75 -0.42
N GLU A 85 -0.45 -16.58 0.30
CA GLU A 85 -0.60 -18.01 0.03
C GLU A 85 -1.94 -18.28 -0.62
N VAL A 86 -1.98 -19.35 -1.41
CA VAL A 86 -3.23 -19.82 -2.00
C VAL A 86 -4.06 -20.59 -0.97
N ASP A 87 -5.37 -20.34 -0.94
CA ASP A 87 -6.35 -21.11 -0.14
C ASP A 87 -6.97 -22.24 -0.97
N SER A 88 -7.46 -21.92 -2.15
CA SER A 88 -8.10 -22.90 -3.04
C SER A 88 -8.07 -22.47 -4.50
N HIS A 89 -8.20 -23.45 -5.40
CA HIS A 89 -8.41 -23.24 -6.81
C HIS A 89 -9.77 -23.84 -7.22
N THR A 90 -10.58 -23.09 -7.95
CA THR A 90 -11.79 -23.59 -8.60
C THR A 90 -11.55 -23.62 -10.11
N THR A 91 -11.61 -24.78 -10.72
CA THR A 91 -11.39 -24.97 -12.15
C THR A 91 -12.72 -25.18 -12.86
N ARG A 92 -12.89 -24.57 -14.04
CA ARG A 92 -14.07 -24.74 -14.90
C ARG A 92 -13.85 -25.72 -16.05
N THR A 93 -12.60 -26.16 -16.22
CA THR A 93 -12.22 -27.13 -17.29
C THR A 93 -11.31 -28.20 -16.72
N VAL A 94 -11.08 -29.26 -17.48
CA VAL A 94 -10.10 -30.29 -17.11
C VAL A 94 -8.69 -29.72 -17.23
N LEU A 95 -7.93 -29.76 -16.13
CA LEU A 95 -6.54 -29.31 -16.07
C LEU A 95 -5.63 -30.43 -15.56
N ASN A 96 -4.58 -30.76 -16.32
CA ASN A 96 -3.65 -31.83 -15.98
C ASN A 96 -4.33 -33.19 -15.62
N GLY A 97 -5.46 -33.49 -16.27
CA GLY A 97 -6.25 -34.70 -15.98
C GLY A 97 -7.18 -34.59 -14.77
N ALA A 98 -7.13 -33.49 -14.01
CA ALA A 98 -8.07 -33.24 -12.94
C ALA A 98 -9.37 -32.65 -13.50
N PRO A 99 -10.56 -33.18 -13.13
CA PRO A 99 -11.86 -32.69 -13.61
C PRO A 99 -12.12 -31.25 -13.10
N ALA A 100 -13.13 -30.60 -13.71
CA ALA A 100 -13.60 -29.32 -13.19
C ALA A 100 -14.10 -29.48 -11.74
N GLY A 101 -13.75 -28.55 -10.85
CA GLY A 101 -14.10 -28.62 -9.44
C GLY A 101 -13.30 -27.67 -8.56
N THR A 102 -13.56 -27.72 -7.25
CA THR A 102 -12.81 -26.92 -6.26
C THR A 102 -11.80 -27.80 -5.54
N TYR A 103 -10.57 -27.32 -5.51
CA TYR A 103 -9.41 -27.99 -4.95
C TYR A 103 -8.82 -27.14 -3.82
N ASN A 104 -8.84 -27.66 -2.61
CA ASN A 104 -8.27 -26.97 -1.44
C ASN A 104 -6.74 -27.09 -1.43
N SER A 105 -6.09 -26.05 -0.97
CA SER A 105 -4.64 -25.89 -1.11
C SER A 105 -3.86 -26.50 0.04
N ASN A 106 -3.78 -27.78 0.17
CA ASN A 106 -2.83 -28.33 1.14
C ASN A 106 -1.34 -28.21 0.72
N GLN A 107 -1.04 -27.79 -0.50
CA GLN A 107 0.32 -27.59 -1.05
C GLN A 107 0.33 -26.71 -2.32
N SER A 108 -0.57 -25.77 -2.45
CA SER A 108 -0.73 -25.00 -3.69
C SER A 108 -0.08 -23.63 -3.57
N GLY A 109 1.19 -23.53 -3.85
CA GLY A 109 1.86 -22.32 -4.25
C GLY A 109 1.66 -21.04 -3.42
N ASN A 110 2.37 -20.04 -3.83
CA ASN A 110 2.25 -18.68 -3.28
C ASN A 110 2.23 -17.66 -4.42
N THR A 111 1.75 -16.47 -4.11
CA THR A 111 1.87 -15.31 -5.00
C THR A 111 2.71 -14.26 -4.30
N SER A 112 3.74 -13.77 -4.97
CA SER A 112 4.53 -12.64 -4.49
C SER A 112 4.60 -11.53 -5.53
N VAL A 113 4.69 -10.29 -5.07
CA VAL A 113 4.76 -9.10 -5.91
C VAL A 113 5.87 -8.21 -5.41
N LEU A 114 6.84 -7.90 -6.27
CA LEU A 114 7.82 -6.86 -6.07
C LEU A 114 7.43 -5.66 -6.94
N SER A 115 7.25 -4.49 -6.33
CA SER A 115 6.80 -3.28 -7.02
C SER A 115 7.75 -2.10 -6.84
N PHE A 116 7.83 -1.26 -7.87
CA PHE A 116 8.51 0.03 -7.87
C PHE A 116 7.50 1.06 -8.35
N MET A 117 7.09 1.97 -7.45
CA MET A 117 5.99 2.91 -7.69
C MET A 117 6.45 4.34 -7.48
N GLY A 118 5.89 5.25 -8.26
CA GLY A 118 5.92 6.68 -8.02
C GLY A 118 4.52 7.14 -7.59
N ASN A 119 4.40 7.84 -6.48
CA ASN A 119 3.14 8.28 -5.90
C ASN A 119 3.06 9.79 -5.84
N ALA A 120 1.86 10.33 -6.00
CA ALA A 120 1.52 11.71 -5.70
C ALA A 120 0.37 11.72 -4.68
N LEU A 121 0.57 12.42 -3.58
CA LEU A 121 -0.36 12.49 -2.45
C LEU A 121 -0.78 13.94 -2.23
N LEU A 122 -2.03 14.14 -1.87
CA LEU A 122 -2.60 15.40 -1.42
C LEU A 122 -2.83 15.33 0.08
N ASN A 123 -2.23 16.26 0.82
CA ASN A 123 -2.32 16.36 2.28
C ASN A 123 -3.48 17.28 2.69
N PHE A 124 -4.12 16.95 3.79
CA PHE A 124 -5.17 17.74 4.43
C PHE A 124 -4.93 17.77 5.93
N GLY A 125 -5.12 18.90 6.56
CA GLY A 125 -4.93 19.08 7.99
C GLY A 125 -3.79 20.03 8.28
N SER A 126 -3.40 20.14 9.54
CA SER A 126 -2.29 20.98 9.98
C SER A 126 -1.06 20.11 10.24
N ASP A 127 0.12 20.67 10.02
CA ASP A 127 1.41 20.00 10.23
C ASP A 127 1.65 19.64 11.70
N ASP A 128 0.99 20.35 12.61
CA ASP A 128 1.08 20.16 14.06
C ASP A 128 0.11 19.12 14.61
N GLY A 129 -0.75 18.56 13.76
CA GLY A 129 -1.82 17.69 14.17
C GLY A 129 -1.95 16.42 13.31
N ILE A 130 -3.15 15.87 13.33
CA ILE A 130 -3.49 14.75 12.47
C ILE A 130 -3.55 15.25 11.03
N GLN A 131 -2.74 14.67 10.17
CA GLN A 131 -2.80 14.90 8.73
C GLN A 131 -3.51 13.74 8.04
N GLY A 132 -4.53 14.03 7.24
CA GLY A 132 -5.10 13.09 6.30
C GLY A 132 -4.41 13.22 4.95
N PHE A 133 -4.36 12.14 4.18
CA PHE A 133 -3.92 12.20 2.79
C PHE A 133 -4.71 11.26 1.90
N VAL A 134 -4.80 11.62 0.61
CA VAL A 134 -5.24 10.74 -0.47
C VAL A 134 -4.28 10.88 -1.63
N GLY A 135 -4.14 9.82 -2.42
CA GLY A 135 -3.25 9.88 -3.55
C GLY A 135 -3.39 8.71 -4.51
N ALA A 136 -2.56 8.77 -5.53
CA ALA A 136 -2.46 7.74 -6.53
C ALA A 136 -0.99 7.53 -6.92
N GLY A 137 -0.69 6.31 -7.37
CA GLY A 137 0.63 5.96 -7.84
C GLY A 137 0.59 5.10 -9.10
N ALA A 138 1.68 5.15 -9.84
CA ALA A 138 1.90 4.35 -11.02
C ALA A 138 3.35 3.84 -11.05
N GLY A 139 3.56 2.68 -11.68
CA GLY A 139 4.88 2.09 -11.75
C GLY A 139 4.89 0.73 -12.42
N VAL A 140 5.81 -0.11 -12.00
CA VAL A 140 5.95 -1.48 -12.50
C VAL A 140 5.94 -2.47 -11.35
N ALA A 141 5.32 -3.62 -11.58
CA ALA A 141 5.29 -4.71 -10.61
C ALA A 141 5.63 -6.03 -11.28
N ARG A 142 6.53 -6.77 -10.66
CA ARG A 142 6.81 -8.16 -11.00
C ARG A 142 5.96 -9.05 -10.13
N VAL A 143 4.98 -9.70 -10.73
CA VAL A 143 4.11 -10.68 -10.09
C VAL A 143 4.67 -12.07 -10.36
N HIS A 144 4.89 -12.84 -9.30
CA HIS A 144 5.33 -14.23 -9.38
C HIS A 144 4.25 -15.14 -8.79
N TYR A 145 3.79 -16.07 -9.59
CA TYR A 145 2.90 -17.16 -9.19
C TYR A 145 3.75 -18.43 -9.08
N GLY A 146 4.03 -18.85 -7.83
CA GLY A 146 4.94 -19.94 -7.54
C GLY A 146 4.19 -21.26 -7.38
N ILE A 147 4.41 -22.18 -8.33
CA ILE A 147 4.02 -23.60 -8.30
C ILE A 147 2.57 -23.84 -7.86
N TYR A 148 1.62 -23.43 -8.67
CA TYR A 148 0.20 -23.72 -8.45
C TYR A 148 -0.11 -25.17 -8.81
N ARG A 149 -0.69 -25.91 -7.86
CA ARG A 149 -1.01 -27.34 -7.99
C ARG A 149 -2.47 -27.62 -7.65
N LEU A 150 -3.01 -28.68 -8.23
CA LEU A 150 -4.30 -29.25 -7.85
C LEU A 150 -4.08 -30.52 -7.04
N ASN A 151 -4.59 -30.59 -5.79
CA ASN A 151 -4.49 -31.76 -4.90
C ASN A 151 -3.07 -32.32 -4.70
N GLY A 152 -2.04 -31.49 -4.64
CA GLY A 152 -0.66 -31.98 -4.52
C GLY A 152 -0.12 -32.68 -5.76
N GLY A 153 -0.88 -32.70 -6.86
CA GLY A 153 -0.48 -33.27 -8.15
C GLY A 153 0.52 -32.39 -8.90
N ASN A 154 0.64 -32.62 -10.21
CA ASN A 154 1.50 -31.83 -11.08
C ASN A 154 1.10 -30.34 -11.05
N TRP A 155 2.10 -29.45 -11.12
CA TRP A 155 1.85 -28.02 -11.22
C TRP A 155 1.17 -27.69 -12.57
N PHE A 156 0.25 -26.73 -12.55
CA PHE A 156 -0.41 -26.26 -13.76
C PHE A 156 -0.02 -24.83 -14.13
N LEU A 157 0.51 -24.07 -13.18
CA LEU A 157 0.92 -22.70 -13.36
C LEU A 157 2.17 -22.42 -12.55
N ASP A 158 3.20 -21.84 -13.18
CA ASP A 158 4.40 -21.33 -12.54
C ASP A 158 5.03 -20.28 -13.44
N GLY A 159 5.39 -19.14 -12.88
CA GLY A 159 6.03 -18.09 -13.64
C GLY A 159 5.96 -16.72 -13.02
N SER A 160 6.66 -15.79 -13.65
CA SER A 160 6.61 -14.40 -13.28
C SER A 160 6.54 -13.52 -14.51
N ASP A 161 5.85 -12.39 -14.37
CA ASP A 161 5.78 -11.36 -15.39
C ASP A 161 5.87 -9.98 -14.75
N THR A 162 6.41 -9.01 -15.52
CA THR A 162 6.53 -7.63 -15.06
C THR A 162 5.61 -6.76 -15.89
N ARG A 163 4.69 -6.08 -15.23
CA ARG A 163 3.64 -5.29 -15.86
C ARG A 163 3.52 -3.93 -15.22
N PHE A 164 2.85 -3.03 -15.95
CA PHE A 164 2.39 -1.77 -15.41
C PHE A 164 1.46 -2.02 -14.22
N ALA A 165 1.69 -1.25 -13.16
CA ALA A 165 0.89 -1.26 -11.94
C ALA A 165 0.40 0.15 -11.63
N TRP A 166 -0.76 0.24 -10.99
CA TRP A 166 -1.24 1.48 -10.41
C TRP A 166 -1.87 1.21 -9.04
N GLN A 167 -1.90 2.25 -8.22
CA GLN A 167 -2.48 2.16 -6.88
C GLN A 167 -3.22 3.43 -6.50
N ALA A 168 -4.21 3.28 -5.61
CA ALA A 168 -4.89 4.37 -4.92
C ALA A 168 -4.57 4.26 -3.43
N LEU A 169 -4.30 5.41 -2.81
CA LEU A 169 -3.79 5.53 -1.45
C LEU A 169 -4.68 6.49 -0.66
N ALA A 170 -4.93 6.14 0.61
CA ALA A 170 -5.55 7.05 1.56
C ALA A 170 -5.04 6.72 2.97
N GLY A 171 -4.83 7.73 3.80
CA GLY A 171 -4.32 7.46 5.14
C GLY A 171 -4.32 8.67 6.04
N VAL A 172 -3.76 8.44 7.23
CA VAL A 172 -3.59 9.46 8.26
C VAL A 172 -2.19 9.35 8.84
N LEU A 173 -1.60 10.50 9.17
CA LEU A 173 -0.31 10.64 9.85
C LEU A 173 -0.50 11.39 11.16
N PHE A 174 0.27 11.00 12.15
CA PHE A 174 0.32 11.59 13.48
C PHE A 174 1.76 11.95 13.80
N PRO A 175 2.10 13.22 14.03
CA PRO A 175 3.42 13.60 14.48
C PRO A 175 3.64 13.11 15.92
N VAL A 176 4.70 12.36 16.14
CA VAL A 176 5.11 11.85 17.46
C VAL A 176 6.25 12.69 18.02
N THR A 177 7.15 13.12 17.15
CA THR A 177 8.26 14.03 17.45
C THR A 177 8.42 15.00 16.29
N ASP A 178 9.37 15.91 16.43
CA ASP A 178 9.73 16.88 15.40
C ASP A 178 10.16 16.22 14.08
N HIS A 179 10.66 15.01 14.14
CA HIS A 179 11.17 14.28 12.96
C HIS A 179 10.45 12.96 12.68
N ILE A 180 9.59 12.48 13.58
CA ILE A 180 8.99 11.15 13.45
C ILE A 180 7.47 11.26 13.40
N ASP A 181 6.90 10.72 12.33
CA ASP A 181 5.47 10.51 12.19
C ASP A 181 5.16 9.01 12.18
N ILE A 182 4.03 8.67 12.80
CA ILE A 182 3.42 7.35 12.65
C ILE A 182 2.11 7.50 11.88
N GLY A 183 1.70 6.45 11.19
CA GLY A 183 0.47 6.52 10.41
C GLY A 183 -0.20 5.20 10.15
N ALA A 184 -1.36 5.32 9.53
CA ALA A 184 -2.09 4.21 8.96
C ALA A 184 -2.45 4.54 7.51
N LYS A 185 -2.12 3.63 6.58
CA LYS A 185 -2.35 3.79 5.14
C LYS A 185 -3.18 2.63 4.61
N TYR A 186 -4.25 2.95 3.93
CA TYR A 186 -4.97 2.02 3.07
C TYR A 186 -4.45 2.12 1.66
N ARG A 187 -4.25 0.96 1.01
CA ARG A 187 -3.81 0.83 -0.38
C ARG A 187 -4.75 -0.08 -1.14
N PHE A 188 -5.22 0.39 -2.28
CA PHE A 188 -5.73 -0.45 -3.36
C PHE A 188 -4.65 -0.57 -4.43
N PHE A 189 -4.23 -1.79 -4.77
CA PHE A 189 -3.17 -2.05 -5.74
C PHE A 189 -3.67 -2.94 -6.88
N ASN A 190 -3.32 -2.60 -8.12
CA ASN A 190 -3.77 -3.32 -9.31
C ASN A 190 -2.68 -3.52 -10.35
N VAL A 191 -2.55 -4.75 -10.84
CA VAL A 191 -1.71 -5.14 -11.98
C VAL A 191 -2.57 -5.88 -12.98
N TYR A 192 -2.58 -5.41 -14.23
CA TYR A 192 -3.41 -5.98 -15.28
C TYR A 192 -2.56 -6.75 -16.29
N GLY A 193 -3.13 -7.86 -16.83
CA GLY A 193 -2.57 -8.56 -17.97
C GLY A 193 -1.26 -9.29 -17.65
N VAL A 194 -1.12 -9.89 -16.47
CA VAL A 194 0.03 -10.72 -16.09
C VAL A 194 0.00 -12.00 -16.93
N ASN A 195 1.00 -12.19 -17.78
CA ASN A 195 1.16 -13.39 -18.60
C ASN A 195 1.95 -14.43 -17.83
N ILE A 196 1.39 -15.63 -17.74
CA ILE A 196 1.98 -16.72 -16.97
C ILE A 196 2.06 -17.95 -17.86
N ARG A 197 3.17 -18.68 -17.75
CA ARG A 197 3.31 -19.94 -18.47
C ARG A 197 2.51 -21.03 -17.77
N SER A 198 1.64 -21.69 -18.54
CA SER A 198 1.00 -22.93 -18.11
C SER A 198 2.00 -24.09 -18.15
N SER A 199 1.72 -25.19 -17.45
CA SER A 199 2.47 -26.44 -17.63
C SER A 199 2.41 -26.90 -19.10
N THR A 200 3.44 -27.60 -19.54
CA THR A 200 3.58 -28.04 -20.95
C THR A 200 2.33 -28.77 -21.49
N ALA A 201 1.65 -29.56 -20.66
CA ALA A 201 0.43 -30.27 -21.07
C ALA A 201 -0.74 -29.29 -21.30
N ASN A 202 -0.88 -28.24 -20.45
CA ASN A 202 -1.95 -27.25 -20.62
C ASN A 202 -1.61 -26.23 -21.70
N ALA A 203 -0.35 -25.80 -21.83
CA ALA A 203 0.07 -24.87 -22.87
C ALA A 203 -0.11 -25.46 -24.28
N ALA A 204 0.15 -26.75 -24.44
CA ALA A 204 -0.08 -27.43 -25.71
C ALA A 204 -1.57 -27.58 -26.05
N ALA A 205 -2.43 -27.69 -25.03
CA ALA A 205 -3.87 -27.93 -25.21
C ALA A 205 -4.70 -26.63 -25.18
N LEU A 206 -4.31 -25.64 -24.36
CA LEU A 206 -5.14 -24.47 -24.02
C LEU A 206 -4.48 -23.12 -24.32
N GLY A 207 -3.17 -23.06 -24.54
CA GLY A 207 -2.43 -21.80 -24.81
C GLY A 207 -1.93 -21.09 -23.54
N ASP A 208 -1.48 -19.82 -23.74
CA ASP A 208 -0.94 -18.99 -22.67
C ASP A 208 -2.00 -18.58 -21.65
N SER A 209 -1.57 -18.40 -20.41
CA SER A 209 -2.45 -17.98 -19.30
C SER A 209 -2.27 -16.50 -19.00
N THR A 210 -3.37 -15.79 -18.78
CA THR A 210 -3.38 -14.40 -18.34
C THR A 210 -4.16 -14.24 -17.05
N ALA A 211 -3.66 -13.40 -16.16
CA ALA A 211 -4.28 -13.12 -14.88
C ALA A 211 -4.29 -11.61 -14.58
N ARG A 212 -5.14 -11.22 -13.64
CA ARG A 212 -5.17 -9.89 -13.04
C ARG A 212 -4.92 -10.00 -11.55
N TYR A 213 -3.99 -9.19 -11.03
CA TYR A 213 -3.72 -9.14 -9.60
C TYR A 213 -4.30 -7.87 -9.00
N ARG A 214 -5.12 -8.00 -7.95
CA ARG A 214 -5.67 -6.89 -7.16
C ARG A 214 -5.58 -7.20 -5.68
N SER A 215 -5.22 -6.19 -4.90
CA SER A 215 -5.12 -6.33 -3.45
C SER A 215 -5.51 -5.06 -2.70
N HIS A 216 -5.92 -5.26 -1.45
CA HIS A 216 -6.23 -4.24 -0.47
C HIS A 216 -5.29 -4.44 0.70
N SER A 217 -4.56 -3.42 1.11
CA SER A 217 -3.65 -3.48 2.24
C SER A 217 -4.01 -2.42 3.26
N LEU A 218 -3.85 -2.76 4.53
CA LEU A 218 -3.85 -1.80 5.63
C LEU A 218 -2.48 -1.85 6.28
N LEU A 219 -1.77 -0.72 6.21
CA LEU A 219 -0.36 -0.59 6.58
C LEU A 219 -0.23 0.37 7.75
N ALA A 220 0.64 0.05 8.68
CA ALA A 220 1.20 1.00 9.63
C ALA A 220 2.44 1.63 9.00
N SER A 221 2.60 2.95 9.16
CA SER A 221 3.71 3.72 8.60
C SER A 221 4.55 4.30 9.72
N LEU A 222 5.86 4.29 9.55
CA LEU A 222 6.84 5.00 10.36
C LEU A 222 7.68 5.86 9.40
N ILE A 223 7.60 7.18 9.57
CA ILE A 223 8.23 8.16 8.68
C ILE A 223 9.22 8.99 9.47
N TYR A 224 10.40 9.23 8.90
CA TYR A 224 11.41 10.14 9.40
C TYR A 224 11.56 11.34 8.45
N ASN A 225 11.29 12.54 8.96
CA ASN A 225 11.38 13.80 8.24
C ASN A 225 12.74 14.48 8.48
N PHE A 226 13.39 14.92 7.40
CA PHE A 226 14.69 15.61 7.45
C PHE A 226 14.54 17.15 7.55
N GLY A 227 13.32 17.69 7.64
CA GLY A 227 13.06 19.11 7.77
C GLY A 227 13.66 19.70 9.05
N GLU A 228 14.07 20.96 9.00
CA GLU A 228 14.46 21.70 10.21
C GLU A 228 13.21 22.13 10.96
N PRO A 229 13.23 22.11 12.32
CA PRO A 229 12.13 22.64 13.10
C PRO A 229 11.88 24.13 12.77
N ALA A 230 10.62 24.55 12.72
CA ALA A 230 10.30 25.95 12.50
C ALA A 230 10.99 26.83 13.55
N ALA A 231 11.61 27.91 13.11
CA ALA A 231 12.22 28.87 14.03
C ALA A 231 11.15 29.36 15.02
N PRO A 232 11.46 29.46 16.31
CA PRO A 232 10.51 29.97 17.28
C PRO A 232 10.04 31.38 16.85
N PRO A 233 8.77 31.75 17.09
CA PRO A 233 8.26 33.05 16.72
C PRO A 233 9.10 34.13 17.36
N PRO A 234 9.37 35.27 16.69
CA PRO A 234 10.16 36.35 17.25
C PRO A 234 9.51 36.85 18.56
N PRO A 235 10.30 37.18 19.57
CA PRO A 235 9.77 37.66 20.82
C PRO A 235 8.87 38.90 20.58
N PRO A 236 7.77 39.03 21.32
CA PRO A 236 6.87 40.16 21.16
C PRO A 236 7.66 41.48 21.32
N PRO A 237 7.33 42.53 20.56
CA PRO A 237 8.01 43.82 20.68
C PRO A 237 7.92 44.32 22.12
N PRO A 238 8.96 44.98 22.63
CA PRO A 238 8.95 45.51 23.99
C PRO A 238 7.77 46.49 24.15
N PRO A 239 7.14 46.53 25.34
CA PRO A 239 6.04 47.44 25.59
C PRO A 239 6.47 48.87 25.33
N PRO A 240 5.58 49.75 24.81
CA PRO A 240 5.91 51.15 24.58
C PRO A 240 6.37 51.83 25.89
N PRO A 241 7.32 52.74 25.83
CA PRO A 241 7.79 53.47 27.02
C PRO A 241 6.61 54.18 27.69
N PRO A 242 6.62 54.28 29.04
CA PRO A 242 5.55 54.96 29.77
C PRO A 242 5.46 56.44 29.31
N PRO A 243 4.28 57.04 29.29
CA PRO A 243 4.08 58.41 28.88
C PRO A 243 4.89 59.32 29.82
N PRO A 244 5.45 60.45 29.33
CA PRO A 244 6.18 61.40 30.15
C PRO A 244 5.29 61.94 31.27
N PRO A 245 5.86 62.20 32.46
CA PRO A 245 5.12 62.78 33.61
C PRO A 245 4.47 64.10 33.20
N PRO A 246 3.27 64.44 33.73
CA PRO A 246 2.63 65.69 33.43
C PRO A 246 3.51 66.89 33.94
N PRO A 247 3.48 68.07 33.28
CA PRO A 247 4.22 69.22 33.68
C PRO A 247 3.75 69.64 35.05
N PRO A 248 4.66 70.23 35.87
CA PRO A 248 4.31 70.73 37.18
C PRO A 248 3.25 71.86 37.09
N PRO A 249 2.33 71.97 38.07
CA PRO A 249 1.30 73.02 38.08
C PRO A 249 1.93 74.40 38.22
N PRO A 250 1.29 75.43 37.65
CA PRO A 250 1.78 76.78 37.66
C PRO A 250 1.87 77.41 39.07
#